data_faba7e6b99daca9a470ec9ffae715679
#
_entry.id   faba7e6b99daca9a470ec9ffae715679
#
_cell.length_a   1.000
_cell.length_b   1.000
_cell.length_c   1.000
_cell.angle_alpha   90.00
_cell.angle_beta   90.00
_cell.angle_gamma   90.00
#
_symmetry.space_group_name_H-M   'P 1'
#
loop_
_entity.id
_entity.type
_entity.pdbx_description
1 polymer ?
#
loop_
_entity_poly.entity_id
_entity_poly.type
_entity_poly.pdbx_seq_one_letter_code
_entity_poly.pdbx_strand_id
1 'polypeptide(L)'
;MAERIEQYLDEVGAQVRWKRVRPALTQELRTHLEEQAEAYRAEGLPAAEAEAEAVRQMGDAEQIGLALDAVHRPKRQTAILSLAGICILLGAIFRILSQDSPKLFTLAALVLTAGLLLGGDSFDYRRLARYAWQIYGVVLALGAVCLSRSFHLANGIGIELGISMGIENEYVVLLFPLAYALAVYALRGKRGGFVLALYAGVPFIAFLHLSDMAPIYQVSFFSRLMLRVGLTAVLLIAIRAGFFRVKAGWACAAVLALLALGVYLDVRSSASRLASYFSPEAMQLWRSLVQKQ
;
A
#
# COMPACT_ATOMS: atom_id res chain seq x y z
N MET A 1 -1.15 -25.95 -40.28
CA MET A 1 -2.49 -26.25 -39.82
C MET A 1 -3.01 -25.29 -38.75
N ALA A 2 -2.20 -24.75 -37.91
CA ALA A 2 -2.62 -23.75 -36.90
C ALA A 2 -2.62 -22.29 -37.41
N GLU A 3 -2.39 -22.04 -38.69
CA GLU A 3 -2.12 -20.70 -39.21
C GLU A 3 -3.34 -19.77 -39.18
N ARG A 4 -4.53 -20.28 -39.41
CA ARG A 4 -5.78 -19.47 -39.39
C ARG A 4 -6.21 -19.09 -37.97
N ILE A 5 -6.12 -20.02 -37.05
CA ILE A 5 -6.41 -19.74 -35.62
C ILE A 5 -5.41 -18.74 -35.09
N GLU A 6 -4.12 -18.90 -35.39
CA GLU A 6 -3.07 -17.95 -34.97
C GLU A 6 -3.30 -16.55 -35.53
N GLN A 7 -3.61 -16.45 -36.84
CA GLN A 7 -3.89 -15.15 -37.45
C GLN A 7 -5.09 -14.46 -36.78
N TYR A 8 -6.17 -15.22 -36.52
CA TYR A 8 -7.36 -14.70 -35.84
C TYR A 8 -7.01 -14.21 -34.41
N LEU A 9 -6.22 -14.98 -33.65
CA LEU A 9 -5.78 -14.64 -32.30
C LEU A 9 -4.89 -13.40 -32.27
N ASP A 10 -4.04 -13.23 -33.29
CA ASP A 10 -3.20 -12.05 -33.44
C ASP A 10 -4.06 -10.80 -33.74
N GLU A 11 -5.07 -10.92 -34.63
CA GLU A 11 -6.00 -9.83 -34.90
C GLU A 11 -6.82 -9.42 -33.69
N VAL A 12 -7.38 -10.38 -32.94
CA VAL A 12 -8.08 -10.14 -31.67
C VAL A 12 -7.11 -9.50 -30.65
N GLY A 13 -5.91 -10.05 -30.52
CA GLY A 13 -4.88 -9.57 -29.62
C GLY A 13 -4.43 -8.14 -29.92
N ALA A 14 -4.43 -7.73 -31.20
CA ALA A 14 -4.08 -6.35 -31.60
C ALA A 14 -5.05 -5.31 -31.04
N GLN A 15 -6.34 -5.66 -30.91
CA GLN A 15 -7.38 -4.76 -30.38
C GLN A 15 -7.33 -4.61 -28.85
N VAL A 16 -6.76 -5.59 -28.12
CA VAL A 16 -6.66 -5.54 -26.66
C VAL A 16 -5.52 -4.61 -26.23
N ARG A 17 -5.85 -3.43 -25.70
CA ARG A 17 -4.89 -2.41 -25.26
C ARG A 17 -4.09 -2.83 -24.03
N TRP A 18 -4.70 -3.61 -23.13
CA TRP A 18 -4.04 -4.05 -21.91
C TRP A 18 -3.09 -5.22 -22.15
N LYS A 19 -1.86 -4.91 -22.50
CA LYS A 19 -0.81 -5.88 -22.87
C LYS A 19 -0.60 -7.03 -21.87
N ARG A 20 -0.91 -6.81 -20.58
CA ARG A 20 -0.72 -7.81 -19.51
C ARG A 20 -1.75 -8.94 -19.56
N VAL A 21 -2.97 -8.66 -20.01
CA VAL A 21 -4.05 -9.65 -20.06
C VAL A 21 -4.09 -10.34 -21.41
N ARG A 22 -3.56 -9.69 -22.44
CA ARG A 22 -3.53 -10.20 -23.81
C ARG A 22 -3.11 -11.69 -23.91
N PRO A 23 -1.97 -12.14 -23.31
CA PRO A 23 -1.55 -13.54 -23.43
C PRO A 23 -2.54 -14.53 -22.80
N ALA A 24 -3.18 -14.16 -21.70
CA ALA A 24 -4.16 -15.02 -21.04
C ALA A 24 -5.44 -15.14 -21.88
N LEU A 25 -5.94 -14.01 -22.43
CA LEU A 25 -7.12 -13.97 -23.27
C LEU A 25 -6.91 -14.72 -24.59
N THR A 26 -5.77 -14.51 -25.25
CA THR A 26 -5.47 -15.24 -26.50
C THR A 26 -5.31 -16.72 -26.25
N GLN A 27 -4.75 -17.14 -25.10
CA GLN A 27 -4.66 -18.56 -24.75
C GLN A 27 -6.04 -19.18 -24.46
N GLU A 28 -6.93 -18.48 -23.79
CA GLU A 28 -8.30 -18.93 -23.52
C GLU A 28 -9.09 -19.07 -24.84
N LEU A 29 -9.03 -18.06 -25.72
CA LEU A 29 -9.64 -18.14 -27.03
C LEU A 29 -9.07 -19.25 -27.90
N ARG A 30 -7.76 -19.49 -27.83
CA ARG A 30 -7.11 -20.60 -28.53
C ARG A 30 -7.73 -21.93 -28.10
N THR A 31 -7.82 -22.17 -26.79
CA THR A 31 -8.42 -23.42 -26.27
C THR A 31 -9.83 -23.60 -26.77
N HIS A 32 -10.66 -22.55 -26.77
CA HIS A 32 -12.03 -22.62 -27.30
C HIS A 32 -12.11 -22.92 -28.80
N LEU A 33 -11.23 -22.27 -29.58
CA LEU A 33 -11.21 -22.53 -31.05
C LEU A 33 -10.72 -23.95 -31.38
N GLU A 34 -9.74 -24.44 -30.63
CA GLU A 34 -9.25 -25.81 -30.78
C GLU A 34 -10.31 -26.85 -30.40
N GLU A 35 -11.03 -26.64 -29.28
CA GLU A 35 -12.14 -27.49 -28.85
C GLU A 35 -13.27 -27.52 -29.90
N GLN A 36 -13.64 -26.35 -30.46
CA GLN A 36 -14.65 -26.26 -31.51
C GLN A 36 -14.20 -26.96 -32.82
N ALA A 37 -12.93 -26.74 -33.20
CA ALA A 37 -12.39 -27.40 -34.41
C ALA A 37 -12.33 -28.91 -34.23
N GLU A 38 -12.04 -29.42 -33.04
CA GLU A 38 -12.09 -30.86 -32.73
C GLU A 38 -13.52 -31.41 -32.83
N ALA A 39 -14.52 -30.67 -32.34
CA ALA A 39 -15.93 -31.06 -32.47
C ALA A 39 -16.34 -31.19 -33.94
N TYR A 40 -16.00 -30.21 -34.79
CA TYR A 40 -16.27 -30.28 -36.22
C TYR A 40 -15.52 -31.40 -36.93
N ARG A 41 -14.31 -31.74 -36.53
CA ARG A 41 -13.59 -32.93 -37.05
C ARG A 41 -14.31 -34.24 -36.68
N ALA A 42 -14.85 -34.32 -35.45
CA ALA A 42 -15.64 -35.47 -35.01
C ALA A 42 -16.94 -35.61 -35.80
N GLU A 43 -17.50 -34.52 -36.32
CA GLU A 43 -18.66 -34.49 -37.26
C GLU A 43 -18.28 -34.85 -38.68
N GLY A 44 -16.98 -35.06 -38.98
CA GLY A 44 -16.49 -35.51 -40.29
C GLY A 44 -15.92 -34.44 -41.22
N LEU A 45 -15.76 -33.21 -40.74
CA LEU A 45 -15.13 -32.16 -41.55
C LEU A 45 -13.62 -32.36 -41.66
N PRO A 46 -13.02 -32.04 -42.81
CA PRO A 46 -11.57 -32.00 -42.98
C PRO A 46 -10.94 -30.98 -42.03
N ALA A 47 -9.74 -31.25 -41.55
CA ALA A 47 -9.10 -30.41 -40.51
C ALA A 47 -9.02 -28.90 -40.85
N ALA A 48 -8.72 -28.58 -42.12
CA ALA A 48 -8.66 -27.17 -42.56
C ALA A 48 -10.04 -26.50 -42.66
N GLU A 49 -11.09 -27.24 -42.92
CA GLU A 49 -12.47 -26.75 -42.96
C GLU A 49 -13.02 -26.60 -41.53
N ALA A 50 -12.71 -27.54 -40.64
CA ALA A 50 -13.08 -27.47 -39.23
C ALA A 50 -12.50 -26.23 -38.52
N GLU A 51 -11.23 -25.90 -38.79
CA GLU A 51 -10.60 -24.67 -38.26
C GLU A 51 -11.26 -23.40 -38.86
N ALA A 52 -11.56 -23.41 -40.17
CA ALA A 52 -12.22 -22.27 -40.80
C ALA A 52 -13.63 -22.04 -40.25
N GLU A 53 -14.37 -23.14 -39.99
CA GLU A 53 -15.71 -23.08 -39.42
C GLU A 53 -15.70 -22.61 -37.97
N ALA A 54 -14.77 -23.10 -37.16
CA ALA A 54 -14.58 -22.63 -35.77
C ALA A 54 -14.32 -21.12 -35.73
N VAL A 55 -13.42 -20.60 -36.56
CA VAL A 55 -13.14 -19.16 -36.66
C VAL A 55 -14.35 -18.40 -37.17
N ARG A 56 -15.07 -18.92 -38.18
CA ARG A 56 -16.28 -18.29 -38.70
C ARG A 56 -17.37 -18.14 -37.64
N GLN A 57 -17.55 -19.17 -36.82
CA GLN A 57 -18.57 -19.18 -35.79
C GLN A 57 -18.22 -18.25 -34.63
N MET A 58 -16.92 -18.06 -34.32
CA MET A 58 -16.48 -17.12 -33.32
C MET A 58 -16.82 -15.66 -33.67
N GLY A 59 -16.90 -15.34 -34.97
CA GLY A 59 -17.27 -14.02 -35.46
C GLY A 59 -16.08 -13.14 -35.80
N ASP A 60 -16.33 -11.84 -35.93
CA ASP A 60 -15.35 -10.88 -36.39
C ASP A 60 -14.30 -10.60 -35.31
N ALA A 61 -13.02 -10.76 -35.63
CA ALA A 61 -11.88 -10.61 -34.72
C ALA A 61 -11.79 -9.21 -34.10
N GLU A 62 -12.13 -8.18 -34.90
CA GLU A 62 -12.09 -6.79 -34.40
C GLU A 62 -13.15 -6.57 -33.33
N GLN A 63 -14.40 -7.03 -33.58
CA GLN A 63 -15.50 -6.86 -32.63
C GLN A 63 -15.24 -7.63 -31.32
N ILE A 64 -14.78 -8.88 -31.42
CA ILE A 64 -14.43 -9.69 -30.25
C ILE A 64 -13.29 -9.03 -29.47
N GLY A 65 -12.23 -8.57 -30.14
CA GLY A 65 -11.11 -7.88 -29.51
C GLY A 65 -11.51 -6.60 -28.79
N LEU A 66 -12.37 -5.78 -29.40
CA LEU A 66 -12.89 -4.57 -28.77
C LEU A 66 -13.80 -4.87 -27.57
N ALA A 67 -14.64 -5.91 -27.67
CA ALA A 67 -15.50 -6.34 -26.56
C ALA A 67 -14.65 -6.83 -25.36
N LEU A 68 -13.61 -7.62 -25.63
CA LEU A 68 -12.65 -8.09 -24.61
C LEU A 68 -11.87 -6.92 -24.00
N ASP A 69 -11.42 -5.94 -24.79
CA ASP A 69 -10.78 -4.74 -24.28
C ASP A 69 -11.71 -3.96 -23.35
N ALA A 70 -12.97 -3.79 -23.70
CA ALA A 70 -13.96 -3.07 -22.92
C ALA A 70 -14.21 -3.70 -21.54
N VAL A 71 -14.25 -5.05 -21.48
CA VAL A 71 -14.48 -5.80 -20.23
C VAL A 71 -13.22 -5.83 -19.34
N HIS A 72 -12.04 -6.04 -19.95
CA HIS A 72 -10.81 -6.27 -19.21
C HIS A 72 -9.97 -4.99 -19.01
N ARG A 73 -10.35 -3.90 -19.64
CA ARG A 73 -9.66 -2.63 -19.48
C ARG A 73 -9.72 -2.13 -18.04
N PRO A 74 -8.58 -1.84 -17.40
CA PRO A 74 -8.56 -1.29 -16.05
C PRO A 74 -9.32 0.04 -16.03
N LYS A 75 -10.38 0.10 -15.24
CA LYS A 75 -11.15 1.34 -15.03
C LYS A 75 -10.30 2.24 -14.13
N ARG A 76 -9.82 3.36 -14.67
CA ARG A 76 -9.19 4.39 -13.85
C ARG A 76 -10.20 4.92 -12.85
N GLN A 77 -9.89 4.76 -11.57
CA GLN A 77 -10.71 5.33 -10.49
C GLN A 77 -10.36 6.82 -10.33
N THR A 78 -10.78 7.64 -11.31
CA THR A 78 -10.49 9.09 -11.34
C THR A 78 -10.93 9.80 -10.08
N ALA A 79 -12.02 9.38 -9.44
CA ALA A 79 -12.50 9.96 -8.18
C ALA A 79 -11.49 9.76 -7.02
N ILE A 80 -10.90 8.57 -6.90
CA ILE A 80 -9.88 8.29 -5.87
C ILE A 80 -8.59 9.04 -6.16
N LEU A 81 -8.17 9.08 -7.43
CA LEU A 81 -6.98 9.81 -7.85
C LEU A 81 -7.12 11.33 -7.62
N SER A 82 -8.30 11.91 -7.94
CA SER A 82 -8.55 13.33 -7.68
C SER A 82 -8.59 13.65 -6.19
N LEU A 83 -9.25 12.81 -5.38
CA LEU A 83 -9.26 12.98 -3.92
C LEU A 83 -7.85 12.90 -3.33
N ALA A 84 -7.06 11.91 -3.74
CA ALA A 84 -5.67 11.80 -3.32
C ALA A 84 -4.85 13.03 -3.75
N GLY A 85 -5.04 13.53 -4.96
CA GLY A 85 -4.41 14.76 -5.47
C GLY A 85 -4.76 15.98 -4.62
N ILE A 86 -6.03 16.16 -4.25
CA ILE A 86 -6.49 17.25 -3.38
C ILE A 86 -5.85 17.14 -1.99
N CYS A 87 -5.82 15.95 -1.39
CA CYS A 87 -5.18 15.74 -0.09
C CYS A 87 -3.68 16.06 -0.11
N ILE A 88 -2.98 15.71 -1.19
CA ILE A 88 -1.56 16.01 -1.36
C ILE A 88 -1.34 17.51 -1.48
N LEU A 89 -2.16 18.22 -2.29
CA LEU A 89 -2.08 19.67 -2.45
C LEU A 89 -2.33 20.39 -1.13
N LEU A 90 -3.38 20.01 -0.39
CA LEU A 90 -3.68 20.57 0.92
C LEU A 90 -2.54 20.34 1.92
N GLY A 91 -1.98 19.12 1.96
CA GLY A 91 -0.82 18.81 2.80
C GLY A 91 0.41 19.62 2.44
N ALA A 92 0.68 19.84 1.15
CA ALA A 92 1.78 20.65 0.67
C ALA A 92 1.58 22.15 1.01
N ILE A 93 0.38 22.68 0.83
CA ILE A 93 0.05 24.07 1.20
C ILE A 93 0.23 24.28 2.70
N PHE A 94 -0.31 23.37 3.52
CA PHE A 94 -0.15 23.44 4.98
C PHE A 94 1.33 23.43 5.39
N ARG A 95 2.14 22.57 4.75
CA ARG A 95 3.56 22.47 5.04
C ARG A 95 4.39 23.68 4.56
N ILE A 96 3.99 24.32 3.46
CA ILE A 96 4.63 25.56 2.97
C ILE A 96 4.32 26.74 3.91
N LEU A 97 3.11 26.74 4.49
CA LEU A 97 2.68 27.77 5.43
C LEU A 97 3.31 27.59 6.82
N SER A 98 3.57 26.34 7.25
CA SER A 98 4.35 26.06 8.46
C SER A 98 5.82 26.29 8.13
N GLN A 99 6.43 27.34 8.74
CA GLN A 99 7.77 27.84 8.40
C GLN A 99 8.93 26.89 8.73
N ASP A 100 8.66 25.70 9.29
CA ASP A 100 9.64 24.84 9.93
C ASP A 100 10.28 23.78 9.03
N SER A 101 9.99 23.76 7.71
CA SER A 101 10.53 22.69 6.85
C SER A 101 11.21 23.21 5.58
N PRO A 102 12.32 22.55 5.14
CA PRO A 102 12.99 22.90 3.90
C PRO A 102 12.04 22.75 2.70
N LYS A 103 11.77 23.83 2.02
CA LYS A 103 10.87 23.88 0.85
C LYS A 103 11.24 22.86 -0.24
N LEU A 104 12.53 22.54 -0.35
CA LEU A 104 13.04 21.55 -1.31
C LEU A 104 12.52 20.14 -1.04
N PHE A 105 12.48 19.69 0.22
CA PHE A 105 11.95 18.36 0.58
C PHE A 105 10.44 18.26 0.34
N THR A 106 9.70 19.34 0.58
CA THR A 106 8.26 19.40 0.30
C THR A 106 7.99 19.29 -1.20
N LEU A 107 8.76 20.01 -2.02
CA LEU A 107 8.69 19.92 -3.48
C LEU A 107 9.05 18.53 -3.99
N ALA A 108 10.13 17.93 -3.49
CA ALA A 108 10.55 16.58 -3.86
C ALA A 108 9.48 15.54 -3.50
N ALA A 109 8.88 15.61 -2.31
CA ALA A 109 7.80 14.73 -1.88
C ALA A 109 6.55 14.90 -2.76
N LEU A 110 6.21 16.11 -3.16
CA LEU A 110 5.09 16.43 -4.05
C LEU A 110 5.30 15.84 -5.44
N VAL A 111 6.48 16.02 -6.02
CA VAL A 111 6.85 15.45 -7.33
C VAL A 111 6.84 13.93 -7.29
N LEU A 112 7.43 13.32 -6.24
CA LEU A 112 7.45 11.86 -6.07
C LEU A 112 6.03 11.29 -5.95
N THR A 113 5.18 11.93 -5.15
CA THR A 113 3.81 11.46 -4.91
C THR A 113 2.95 11.65 -6.17
N ALA A 114 3.09 12.77 -6.87
CA ALA A 114 2.44 12.97 -8.17
C ALA A 114 2.90 11.93 -9.20
N GLY A 115 4.20 11.64 -9.25
CA GLY A 115 4.77 10.61 -10.11
C GLY A 115 4.21 9.21 -9.80
N LEU A 116 4.07 8.86 -8.52
CA LEU A 116 3.46 7.60 -8.09
C LEU A 116 1.97 7.51 -8.44
N LEU A 117 1.22 8.61 -8.29
CA LEU A 117 -0.20 8.65 -8.66
C LEU A 117 -0.42 8.52 -10.17
N LEU A 118 0.39 9.22 -10.96
CA LEU A 118 0.28 9.18 -12.43
C LEU A 118 0.84 7.91 -13.04
N GLY A 119 1.91 7.37 -12.44
CA GLY A 119 2.61 6.17 -12.90
C GLY A 119 2.10 4.86 -12.31
N GLY A 120 1.18 4.90 -11.33
CA GLY A 120 0.71 3.73 -10.59
C GLY A 120 0.11 2.63 -11.46
N ASP A 121 -0.55 2.99 -12.56
CA ASP A 121 -1.11 2.04 -13.53
C ASP A 121 -0.02 1.26 -14.29
N SER A 122 1.16 1.86 -14.44
CA SER A 122 2.31 1.27 -15.17
C SER A 122 3.22 0.46 -14.25
N PHE A 123 3.09 0.64 -12.96
CA PHE A 123 3.97 0.02 -11.97
C PHE A 123 3.57 -1.43 -11.67
N ASP A 124 4.51 -2.36 -11.88
CA ASP A 124 4.27 -3.77 -11.60
C ASP A 124 4.50 -4.09 -10.12
N TYR A 125 3.46 -3.84 -9.30
CA TYR A 125 3.49 -4.16 -7.86
C TYR A 125 3.76 -5.66 -7.56
N ARG A 126 3.52 -6.57 -8.54
CA ARG A 126 3.83 -7.99 -8.38
C ARG A 126 5.34 -8.24 -8.31
N ARG A 127 6.14 -7.43 -9.03
CA ARG A 127 7.60 -7.48 -8.92
C ARG A 127 8.05 -6.98 -7.55
N LEU A 128 7.44 -5.91 -7.06
CA LEU A 128 7.74 -5.36 -5.74
C LEU A 128 7.35 -6.34 -4.62
N ALA A 129 6.23 -7.05 -4.78
CA ALA A 129 5.78 -8.06 -3.83
C ALA A 129 6.77 -9.23 -3.65
N ARG A 130 7.61 -9.52 -4.65
CA ARG A 130 8.70 -10.50 -4.52
C ARG A 130 9.73 -10.07 -3.46
N TYR A 131 9.94 -8.77 -3.30
CA TYR A 131 10.87 -8.18 -2.35
C TYR A 131 10.18 -7.65 -1.08
N ALA A 132 8.92 -8.06 -0.84
CA ALA A 132 8.10 -7.53 0.26
C ALA A 132 8.78 -7.63 1.62
N TRP A 133 9.39 -8.79 1.93
CA TRP A 133 10.07 -9.00 3.21
C TRP A 133 11.39 -8.25 3.34
N GLN A 134 12.11 -8.06 2.23
CA GLN A 134 13.33 -7.24 2.21
C GLN A 134 12.97 -5.76 2.46
N ILE A 135 11.96 -5.24 1.76
CA ILE A 135 11.46 -3.87 1.96
C ILE A 135 10.96 -3.69 3.39
N TYR A 136 10.20 -4.65 3.90
CA TYR A 136 9.72 -4.66 5.27
C TYR A 136 10.88 -4.60 6.28
N GLY A 137 11.91 -5.44 6.09
CA GLY A 137 13.11 -5.46 6.93
C GLY A 137 13.90 -4.15 6.88
N VAL A 138 14.08 -3.57 5.68
CA VAL A 138 14.78 -2.28 5.51
C VAL A 138 14.02 -1.15 6.22
N VAL A 139 12.70 -1.10 6.09
CA VAL A 139 11.88 -0.07 6.75
C VAL A 139 11.91 -0.22 8.27
N LEU A 140 11.89 -1.46 8.79
CA LEU A 140 12.06 -1.69 10.23
C LEU A 140 13.45 -1.30 10.72
N ALA A 141 14.50 -1.64 9.97
CA ALA A 141 15.87 -1.25 10.30
C ALA A 141 16.03 0.27 10.33
N LEU A 142 15.46 0.97 9.35
CA LEU A 142 15.44 2.44 9.31
C LEU A 142 14.71 3.01 10.54
N GLY A 143 13.56 2.45 10.91
CA GLY A 143 12.85 2.82 12.14
C GLY A 143 13.70 2.60 13.40
N ALA A 144 14.36 1.46 13.51
CA ALA A 144 15.24 1.15 14.64
C ALA A 144 16.42 2.11 14.75
N VAL A 145 17.03 2.50 13.62
CA VAL A 145 18.11 3.50 13.59
C VAL A 145 17.60 4.87 14.05
N CYS A 146 16.45 5.32 13.57
CA CYS A 146 15.85 6.58 14.00
C CYS A 146 15.51 6.58 15.50
N LEU A 147 14.96 5.48 16.01
CA LEU A 147 14.64 5.31 17.42
C LEU A 147 15.90 5.31 18.29
N SER A 148 16.93 4.53 17.91
CA SER A 148 18.23 4.48 18.58
C SER A 148 18.86 5.86 18.69
N ARG A 149 18.85 6.65 17.61
CA ARG A 149 19.33 8.02 17.59
C ARG A 149 18.60 8.90 18.61
N SER A 150 17.28 8.78 18.72
CA SER A 150 16.48 9.55 19.68
C SER A 150 16.89 9.25 21.12
N PHE A 151 17.20 8.00 21.45
CA PHE A 151 17.68 7.60 22.79
C PHE A 151 19.12 8.02 23.06
N HIS A 152 20.03 7.91 22.08
CA HIS A 152 21.43 8.31 22.24
C HIS A 152 21.60 9.81 22.45
N LEU A 153 20.87 10.64 21.71
CA LEU A 153 20.88 12.09 21.91
C LEU A 153 20.35 12.49 23.28
N ALA A 154 19.35 11.76 23.79
CA ALA A 154 18.81 12.02 25.13
C ALA A 154 19.76 11.69 26.26
N ASN A 155 20.60 10.66 26.12
CA ASN A 155 21.52 10.19 27.17
C ASN A 155 22.91 10.82 27.07
N GLY A 156 23.15 11.80 26.19
CA GLY A 156 24.43 12.48 26.03
C GLY A 156 25.57 11.58 25.54
N ILE A 157 25.27 10.35 25.11
CA ILE A 157 26.26 9.45 24.52
C ILE A 157 26.36 9.80 23.03
N GLY A 158 27.14 10.85 22.74
CA GLY A 158 27.42 11.33 21.40
C GLY A 158 28.34 10.40 20.63
N ILE A 159 27.87 9.29 20.11
CA ILE A 159 28.43 8.73 18.91
C ILE A 159 27.66 9.43 17.77
N GLU A 160 28.16 10.58 17.36
CA GLU A 160 27.82 11.18 16.08
C GLU A 160 28.29 10.22 14.97
N LEU A 161 27.48 9.23 14.65
CA LEU A 161 27.54 8.67 13.33
C LEU A 161 27.19 9.83 12.40
N GLY A 162 28.19 10.37 11.68
CA GLY A 162 28.15 11.59 10.87
C GLY A 162 27.18 11.60 9.69
N ILE A 163 26.05 10.93 9.80
CA ILE A 163 24.92 11.03 8.91
C ILE A 163 23.87 11.87 9.63
N SER A 164 24.08 13.17 9.62
CA SER A 164 23.02 14.14 9.86
C SER A 164 22.03 14.15 8.70
N MET A 165 21.42 12.99 8.43
CA MET A 165 20.18 13.00 7.67
C MET A 165 19.12 13.58 8.61
N GLY A 166 18.57 14.74 8.30
CA GLY A 166 17.45 15.36 9.00
C GLY A 166 16.15 14.56 8.81
N ILE A 167 16.25 13.23 8.92
CA ILE A 167 15.09 12.32 8.83
C ILE A 167 14.51 12.25 10.24
N GLU A 168 13.45 13.00 10.45
CA GLU A 168 12.65 12.92 11.66
C GLU A 168 11.88 11.60 11.72
N ASN A 169 11.62 11.09 12.92
CA ASN A 169 10.85 9.86 13.14
C ASN A 169 9.51 9.87 12.39
N GLU A 170 8.89 11.03 12.22
CA GLU A 170 7.62 11.20 11.51
C GLU A 170 7.67 10.78 10.05
N TYR A 171 8.78 11.03 9.34
CA TYR A 171 8.90 10.63 7.93
C TYR A 171 9.02 9.12 7.76
N VAL A 172 9.70 8.45 8.70
CA VAL A 172 9.84 6.99 8.67
C VAL A 172 8.49 6.32 8.91
N VAL A 173 7.66 6.89 9.78
CA VAL A 173 6.30 6.39 10.06
C VAL A 173 5.44 6.34 8.81
N LEU A 174 5.62 7.25 7.84
CA LEU A 174 4.88 7.25 6.59
C LEU A 174 5.19 6.04 5.68
N LEU A 175 6.37 5.42 5.84
CA LEU A 175 6.75 4.23 5.08
C LEU A 175 6.13 2.95 5.65
N PHE A 176 5.71 2.94 6.91
CA PHE A 176 5.21 1.75 7.60
C PHE A 176 3.95 1.15 6.96
N PRO A 177 2.91 1.91 6.60
CA PRO A 177 1.73 1.36 5.93
C PRO A 177 2.06 0.72 4.57
N LEU A 178 3.01 1.29 3.83
CA LEU A 178 3.44 0.75 2.55
C LEU A 178 4.16 -0.59 2.72
N ALA A 179 5.16 -0.64 3.62
CA ALA A 179 5.89 -1.88 3.93
C ALA A 179 4.96 -2.96 4.46
N TYR A 180 4.01 -2.57 5.32
CA TYR A 180 2.99 -3.45 5.85
C TYR A 180 2.04 -4.01 4.78
N ALA A 181 1.58 -3.16 3.86
CA ALA A 181 0.72 -3.58 2.75
C ALA A 181 1.41 -4.63 1.86
N LEU A 182 2.71 -4.46 1.58
CA LEU A 182 3.50 -5.44 0.84
C LEU A 182 3.64 -6.77 1.61
N ALA A 183 3.88 -6.71 2.92
CA ALA A 183 3.95 -7.92 3.76
C ALA A 183 2.60 -8.65 3.80
N VAL A 184 1.49 -7.94 3.98
CA VAL A 184 0.12 -8.49 3.94
C VAL A 184 -0.17 -9.13 2.58
N TYR A 185 0.23 -8.49 1.49
CA TYR A 185 0.09 -9.05 0.14
C TYR A 185 0.89 -10.35 -0.04
N ALA A 186 2.12 -10.42 0.49
CA ALA A 186 2.96 -11.62 0.46
C ALA A 186 2.40 -12.80 1.30
N LEU A 187 1.50 -12.51 2.24
CA LEU A 187 0.80 -13.49 3.09
C LEU A 187 -0.51 -13.98 2.48
N ARG A 188 -0.92 -13.44 1.32
CA ARG A 188 -2.15 -13.81 0.62
C ARG A 188 -2.22 -15.31 0.37
N GLY A 189 -3.37 -15.93 0.71
CA GLY A 189 -3.66 -17.34 0.47
C GLY A 189 -2.92 -18.32 1.39
N LYS A 190 -2.01 -17.87 2.25
CA LYS A 190 -1.28 -18.74 3.17
C LYS A 190 -2.16 -19.18 4.35
N ARG A 191 -1.97 -20.44 4.81
CA ARG A 191 -2.59 -20.90 6.05
C ARG A 191 -2.08 -20.05 7.22
N GLY A 192 -2.98 -19.54 8.06
CA GLY A 192 -2.61 -18.64 9.16
C GLY A 192 -2.14 -17.23 8.71
N GLY A 193 -2.29 -16.89 7.42
CA GLY A 193 -1.86 -15.60 6.87
C GLY A 193 -2.44 -14.39 7.60
N PHE A 194 -3.67 -14.48 8.11
CA PHE A 194 -4.29 -13.42 8.92
C PHE A 194 -3.55 -13.18 10.24
N VAL A 195 -3.22 -14.25 10.97
CA VAL A 195 -2.48 -14.16 12.24
C VAL A 195 -1.07 -13.62 11.99
N LEU A 196 -0.39 -14.11 10.94
CA LEU A 196 0.93 -13.59 10.55
C LEU A 196 0.87 -12.11 10.15
N ALA A 197 -0.21 -11.67 9.50
CA ALA A 197 -0.41 -10.26 9.16
C ALA A 197 -0.58 -9.39 10.42
N LEU A 198 -1.31 -9.86 11.43
CA LEU A 198 -1.40 -9.18 12.72
C LEU A 198 -0.02 -9.06 13.38
N TYR A 199 0.75 -10.15 13.43
CA TYR A 199 2.11 -10.13 13.97
C TYR A 199 3.05 -9.19 13.20
N ALA A 200 2.93 -9.12 11.88
CA ALA A 200 3.69 -8.17 11.06
C ALA A 200 3.36 -6.70 11.37
N GLY A 201 2.21 -6.40 11.95
CA GLY A 201 1.86 -5.05 12.43
C GLY A 201 2.51 -4.68 13.77
N VAL A 202 2.86 -5.67 14.61
CA VAL A 202 3.36 -5.45 15.97
C VAL A 202 4.60 -4.57 16.03
N PRO A 203 5.65 -4.77 15.21
CA PRO A 203 6.84 -3.92 15.27
C PRO A 203 6.56 -2.44 15.02
N PHE A 204 5.61 -2.12 14.14
CA PHE A 204 5.22 -0.72 13.87
C PHE A 204 4.49 -0.09 15.06
N ILE A 205 3.62 -0.86 15.71
CA ILE A 205 2.95 -0.42 16.95
C ILE A 205 3.96 -0.26 18.09
N ALA A 206 4.90 -1.20 18.23
CA ALA A 206 5.98 -1.13 19.21
C ALA A 206 6.85 0.11 18.98
N PHE A 207 7.19 0.43 17.73
CA PHE A 207 7.91 1.65 17.39
C PHE A 207 7.20 2.92 17.91
N LEU A 208 5.88 3.01 17.76
CA LEU A 208 5.12 4.16 18.26
C LEU A 208 5.23 4.31 19.78
N HIS A 209 5.10 3.22 20.51
CA HIS A 209 5.20 3.24 21.96
C HIS A 209 6.63 3.55 22.45
N LEU A 210 7.64 3.00 21.79
CA LEU A 210 9.03 3.28 22.12
C LEU A 210 9.41 4.72 21.78
N SER A 211 8.93 5.26 20.66
CA SER A 211 9.17 6.67 20.30
C SER A 211 8.50 7.65 21.27
N ASP A 212 7.42 7.23 21.93
CA ASP A 212 6.73 8.03 22.93
C ASP A 212 7.51 8.16 24.24
N MET A 213 8.37 7.16 24.53
CA MET A 213 9.28 7.18 25.68
C MET A 213 10.56 7.96 25.41
N ALA A 214 10.87 8.28 24.15
CA ALA A 214 12.05 9.06 23.81
C ALA A 214 11.81 10.54 24.14
N PRO A 215 12.72 11.20 24.88
CA PRO A 215 12.53 12.59 25.28
C PRO A 215 12.71 13.59 24.13
N ILE A 216 13.32 13.15 23.02
CA ILE A 216 13.60 13.95 21.84
C ILE A 216 12.99 13.24 20.63
N TYR A 217 12.40 13.99 19.68
CA TYR A 217 11.79 13.46 18.45
C TYR A 217 10.59 12.51 18.65
N GLN A 218 9.69 12.89 19.54
CA GLN A 218 8.43 12.17 19.73
C GLN A 218 7.59 12.21 18.43
N VAL A 219 6.96 11.08 18.10
CA VAL A 219 5.97 11.04 17.02
C VAL A 219 4.70 11.75 17.48
N SER A 220 4.19 12.69 16.68
CA SER A 220 3.00 13.46 17.03
C SER A 220 1.78 12.54 17.21
N PHE A 221 0.82 12.98 18.02
CA PHE A 221 -0.45 12.25 18.21
C PHE A 221 -1.14 11.98 16.87
N PHE A 222 -1.11 12.97 15.97
CA PHE A 222 -1.74 12.84 14.65
C PHE A 222 -1.05 11.78 13.79
N SER A 223 0.27 11.76 13.75
CA SER A 223 1.04 10.74 13.00
C SER A 223 0.81 9.34 13.54
N ARG A 224 0.70 9.19 14.86
CA ARG A 224 0.34 7.91 15.51
C ARG A 224 -1.06 7.43 15.09
N LEU A 225 -2.04 8.33 15.14
CA LEU A 225 -3.40 8.03 14.71
C LEU A 225 -3.44 7.63 13.22
N MET A 226 -2.77 8.39 12.36
CA MET A 226 -2.70 8.10 10.92
C MET A 226 -2.06 6.74 10.63
N LEU A 227 -1.00 6.39 11.34
CA LEU A 227 -0.37 5.07 11.19
C LEU A 227 -1.34 3.95 11.60
N ARG A 228 -1.99 4.04 12.75
CA ARG A 228 -2.96 3.03 13.22
C ARG A 228 -4.11 2.86 12.24
N VAL A 229 -4.67 3.96 11.76
CA VAL A 229 -5.73 3.96 10.75
C VAL A 229 -5.22 3.34 9.44
N GLY A 230 -4.02 3.68 9.00
CA GLY A 230 -3.41 3.13 7.79
C GLY A 230 -3.19 1.62 7.87
N LEU A 231 -2.60 1.11 8.95
CA LEU A 231 -2.42 -0.33 9.16
C LEU A 231 -3.76 -1.08 9.23
N THR A 232 -4.74 -0.49 9.91
CA THR A 232 -6.10 -1.05 10.01
C THR A 232 -6.78 -1.09 8.65
N ALA A 233 -6.71 -0.02 7.87
CA ALA A 233 -7.28 0.05 6.53
C ALA A 233 -6.68 -1.01 5.60
N VAL A 234 -5.36 -1.22 5.64
CA VAL A 234 -4.69 -2.28 4.87
C VAL A 234 -5.25 -3.66 5.22
N LEU A 235 -5.43 -3.97 6.51
CA LEU A 235 -6.00 -5.25 6.95
C LEU A 235 -7.47 -5.40 6.53
N LEU A 236 -8.29 -4.38 6.72
CA LEU A 236 -9.71 -4.41 6.34
C LEU A 236 -9.89 -4.62 4.83
N ILE A 237 -9.09 -3.93 4.03
CA ILE A 237 -9.08 -4.11 2.56
C ILE A 237 -8.66 -5.54 2.21
N ALA A 238 -7.60 -6.07 2.83
CA ALA A 238 -7.13 -7.43 2.58
C ALA A 238 -8.16 -8.51 2.98
N ILE A 239 -8.87 -8.32 4.11
CA ILE A 239 -9.95 -9.21 4.54
C ILE A 239 -11.11 -9.18 3.52
N ARG A 240 -11.54 -7.99 3.11
CA ARG A 240 -12.62 -7.80 2.13
C ARG A 240 -12.25 -8.33 0.76
N ALA A 241 -10.99 -8.20 0.35
CA ALA A 241 -10.48 -8.75 -0.91
C ALA A 241 -10.28 -10.29 -0.87
N GLY A 242 -10.61 -10.95 0.25
CA GLY A 242 -10.50 -12.40 0.37
C GLY A 242 -9.06 -12.92 0.43
N PHE A 243 -8.10 -12.12 0.86
CA PHE A 243 -6.70 -12.54 0.98
C PHE A 243 -6.51 -13.63 2.03
N PHE A 244 -7.40 -13.68 3.01
CA PHE A 244 -7.33 -14.61 4.14
C PHE A 244 -8.56 -15.51 4.18
N ARG A 245 -8.36 -16.77 4.55
CA ARG A 245 -9.45 -17.75 4.74
C ARG A 245 -10.07 -17.60 6.13
N VAL A 246 -10.68 -16.44 6.42
CA VAL A 246 -11.30 -16.12 7.70
C VAL A 246 -12.72 -15.60 7.49
N LYS A 247 -13.58 -15.76 8.51
CA LYS A 247 -14.92 -15.16 8.50
C LYS A 247 -14.78 -13.63 8.57
N ALA A 248 -15.08 -12.93 7.48
CA ALA A 248 -14.82 -11.49 7.33
C ALA A 248 -15.43 -10.66 8.45
N GLY A 249 -16.64 -10.97 8.90
CA GLY A 249 -17.33 -10.22 9.98
C GLY A 249 -16.53 -10.20 11.29
N TRP A 250 -16.11 -11.36 11.77
CA TRP A 250 -15.32 -11.48 13.00
C TRP A 250 -13.93 -10.87 12.87
N ALA A 251 -13.26 -11.10 11.73
CA ALA A 251 -11.95 -10.54 11.49
C ALA A 251 -11.97 -9.01 11.44
N CYS A 252 -12.96 -8.41 10.76
CA CYS A 252 -13.14 -6.97 10.73
C CYS A 252 -13.45 -6.41 12.13
N ALA A 253 -14.34 -7.06 12.88
CA ALA A 253 -14.66 -6.64 14.24
C ALA A 253 -13.42 -6.65 15.16
N ALA A 254 -12.61 -7.72 15.09
CA ALA A 254 -11.38 -7.83 15.87
C ALA A 254 -10.38 -6.73 15.51
N VAL A 255 -10.17 -6.44 14.22
CA VAL A 255 -9.27 -5.40 13.76
C VAL A 255 -9.73 -4.01 14.19
N LEU A 256 -11.05 -3.72 14.13
CA LEU A 256 -11.61 -2.47 14.60
C LEU A 256 -11.52 -2.33 16.13
N ALA A 257 -11.70 -3.40 16.88
CA ALA A 257 -11.52 -3.41 18.34
C ALA A 257 -10.06 -3.11 18.73
N LEU A 258 -9.08 -3.67 17.99
CA LEU A 258 -7.67 -3.36 18.18
C LEU A 258 -7.34 -1.89 17.87
N LEU A 259 -7.95 -1.32 16.83
CA LEU A 259 -7.82 0.11 16.54
C LEU A 259 -8.40 0.95 17.67
N ALA A 260 -9.60 0.67 18.13
CA ALA A 260 -10.24 1.41 19.20
C ALA A 260 -9.43 1.37 20.50
N LEU A 261 -8.92 0.19 20.86
CA LEU A 261 -8.03 0.02 22.01
C LEU A 261 -6.74 0.85 21.84
N GLY A 262 -6.13 0.81 20.68
CA GLY A 262 -4.90 1.57 20.40
C GLY A 262 -5.12 3.09 20.51
N VAL A 263 -6.21 3.60 19.95
CA VAL A 263 -6.59 5.02 20.06
C VAL A 263 -6.87 5.41 21.51
N TYR A 264 -7.60 4.56 22.24
CA TYR A 264 -7.85 4.78 23.67
C TYR A 264 -6.55 4.90 24.47
N LEU A 265 -5.59 4.02 24.23
CA LEU A 265 -4.27 4.06 24.89
C LEU A 265 -3.49 5.34 24.54
N ASP A 266 -3.53 5.77 23.28
CA ASP A 266 -2.86 7.02 22.86
C ASP A 266 -3.51 8.27 23.50
N VAL A 267 -4.84 8.31 23.58
CA VAL A 267 -5.56 9.41 24.24
C VAL A 267 -5.24 9.43 25.74
N ARG A 268 -5.26 8.27 26.39
CA ARG A 268 -4.92 8.15 27.83
C ARG A 268 -3.49 8.59 28.11
N SER A 269 -2.51 8.16 27.31
CA SER A 269 -1.11 8.56 27.47
C SER A 269 -0.90 10.06 27.24
N SER A 270 -1.60 10.63 26.27
CA SER A 270 -1.56 12.08 26.01
C SER A 270 -2.22 12.89 27.12
N ALA A 271 -3.34 12.43 27.65
CA ALA A 271 -4.02 13.06 28.78
C ALA A 271 -3.18 13.03 30.08
N SER A 272 -2.50 11.91 30.37
CA SER A 272 -1.61 11.80 31.53
C SER A 272 -0.42 12.74 31.45
N ARG A 273 0.15 12.94 30.25
CA ARG A 273 1.22 13.92 30.02
C ARG A 273 0.73 15.35 30.21
N LEU A 274 -0.41 15.70 29.63
CA LEU A 274 -1.01 17.02 29.86
C LEU A 274 -1.22 17.27 31.36
N ALA A 275 -1.75 16.29 32.09
CA ALA A 275 -1.93 16.40 33.54
C ALA A 275 -0.61 16.63 34.28
N SER A 276 0.50 16.02 33.86
CA SER A 276 1.83 16.24 34.49
C SER A 276 2.36 17.65 34.27
N TYR A 277 2.08 18.30 33.14
CA TYR A 277 2.44 19.72 32.93
C TYR A 277 1.65 20.69 33.82
N PHE A 278 0.45 20.32 34.22
CA PHE A 278 -0.39 21.12 35.13
C PHE A 278 -0.32 20.64 36.57
N SER A 279 0.67 19.79 36.92
CA SER A 279 0.86 19.38 38.30
C SER A 279 1.22 20.57 39.20
N PRO A 280 0.84 20.54 40.49
CA PRO A 280 1.19 21.64 41.43
C PRO A 280 2.68 21.93 41.47
N GLU A 281 3.52 20.89 41.33
CA GLU A 281 4.99 20.99 41.33
C GLU A 281 5.50 21.72 40.09
N ALA A 282 4.98 21.36 38.88
CA ALA A 282 5.32 22.03 37.63
C ALA A 282 4.92 23.53 37.68
N MET A 283 3.73 23.83 38.20
CA MET A 283 3.24 25.20 38.38
C MET A 283 4.10 26.00 39.37
N GLN A 284 4.59 25.40 40.47
CA GLN A 284 5.50 26.06 41.40
C GLN A 284 6.85 26.36 40.75
N LEU A 285 7.39 25.39 40.00
CA LEU A 285 8.63 25.57 39.24
C LEU A 285 8.50 26.73 38.25
N TRP A 286 7.40 26.77 37.51
CA TRP A 286 7.11 27.84 36.55
C TRP A 286 7.02 29.22 37.22
N ARG A 287 6.33 29.33 38.35
CA ARG A 287 6.26 30.59 39.16
C ARG A 287 7.62 31.04 39.64
N SER A 288 8.46 30.10 40.09
CA SER A 288 9.82 30.43 40.57
C SER A 288 10.75 30.89 39.44
N LEU A 289 10.57 30.42 38.21
CA LEU A 289 11.33 30.85 37.03
C LEU A 289 10.91 32.24 36.55
N VAL A 290 9.61 32.54 36.54
CA VAL A 290 9.07 33.84 36.12
C VAL A 290 9.39 34.95 37.16
N GLN A 291 9.50 34.63 38.47
CA GLN A 291 9.87 35.61 39.48
C GLN A 291 11.38 35.98 39.51
N LYS A 292 12.21 35.23 38.77
CA LYS A 292 13.68 35.49 38.68
C LYS A 292 14.08 36.34 37.47
N GLN A 293 13.11 36.72 36.61
CA GLN A 293 13.28 37.71 35.54
C GLN A 293 12.76 39.07 35.98
#